data_8d5f6983c33446f7719e4d7f133faa52
#
_entry.id   8d5f6983c33446f7719e4d7f133faa52
#
_cell.length_a   1.000
_cell.length_b   1.000
_cell.length_c   1.000
_cell.angle_alpha   90.00
_cell.angle_beta   90.00
_cell.angle_gamma   90.00
#
_symmetry.space_group_name_H-M   'P 1'
#
loop_
_entity.id
_entity.type
_entity.pdbx_description
1 polymer ?
#
loop_
_entity_poly.entity_id
_entity_poly.type
_entity_poly.pdbx_seq_one_letter_code
_entity_poly.pdbx_strand_id
1 'polypeptide(L)'
;MADSRDILGKNRKFSGTTGIKLPVGTEAQRVDETAQLRFNTDTNLAEYYDGTAWKPIDSPPTISGVSPTSWGSDGATRQTFTVSGSNFQSGATAKFVGNDGTEYTSVNLNVSSSSTFTLQNTTNMDVANEPYDIIFTNPSGLAATIEDAIDAGGVPTFSTAADTTVATTYEGAVADTDFNETTVAATDPDGSTVTHTISAGALPTGLSLSSAGDITGTVSGSSVQTYTFTVSATDGVNTVTRQFNISNTNAPSIEYLIVAGGGAGGGSSDKQDNYAGAGGGGAGGYRTGTVSDPGTARVYTITVGSGAGTTAYNANGAQGASSSISGTATFVTVTSAGGGGGGRENYPGNSGGSGGGGGAANGERPWSGNAGSGNTPSTSPSQGSSGGSGRSSQSPPHGGGGGGGASQAGQSGENYGPNDAGNGGAGTANSITGSSVTYAGGGGGGTHNGTGASGGSGGGGRGGQHNGPQNGQAGTANLGGGGGGCGPNSPNSGNGGAGGSGVVILKVPTSNYSGTTTGSPTVNTSGDYTVIKYNSSGSYTVS
;
A
#
# COMPACT_ATOMS: atom_id res chain seq x y z
N MET A 1 10.65 61.59 -84.90
CA MET A 1 9.67 60.68 -85.52
C MET A 1 10.32 59.36 -85.58
N ALA A 2 9.96 58.37 -84.80
CA ALA A 2 10.44 57.05 -84.85
C ALA A 2 9.77 56.35 -86.07
N ASP A 3 10.58 55.84 -86.95
CA ASP A 3 10.10 55.24 -88.18
C ASP A 3 9.38 53.90 -87.88
N SER A 4 8.08 53.89 -88.17
CA SER A 4 7.20 52.74 -87.96
C SER A 4 7.36 51.58 -88.92
N ARG A 5 8.35 51.59 -89.82
CA ARG A 5 8.46 50.66 -90.91
C ARG A 5 9.31 49.43 -90.70
N ASP A 6 9.82 49.22 -89.46
CA ASP A 6 10.79 48.17 -89.24
C ASP A 6 10.30 47.01 -88.33
N ILE A 7 9.00 46.77 -88.25
CA ILE A 7 8.44 45.72 -87.39
C ILE A 7 8.08 44.45 -88.19
N LEU A 8 8.24 44.42 -89.47
CA LEU A 8 7.88 43.26 -90.28
C LEU A 8 9.10 42.38 -90.60
N GLY A 9 9.24 41.32 -89.90
CA GLY A 9 9.99 40.12 -90.27
C GLY A 9 11.46 40.09 -89.91
N LYS A 10 11.76 39.50 -88.81
CA LYS A 10 12.87 38.63 -88.36
C LYS A 10 13.19 38.89 -86.87
N ASN A 11 13.59 37.84 -86.19
CA ASN A 11 13.98 37.85 -84.75
C ASN A 11 14.86 39.07 -84.42
N ARG A 12 14.28 40.14 -83.82
CA ARG A 12 15.05 41.28 -83.32
C ARG A 12 15.53 41.02 -81.93
N LYS A 13 16.81 41.13 -81.74
CA LYS A 13 17.44 41.11 -80.41
C LYS A 13 17.39 42.54 -79.86
N PHE A 14 16.64 42.76 -78.84
CA PHE A 14 16.68 44.03 -78.04
C PHE A 14 17.96 43.97 -77.19
N SER A 15 18.90 44.81 -77.45
CA SER A 15 20.16 44.95 -76.73
C SER A 15 20.23 46.37 -76.14
N GLY A 16 20.00 46.48 -74.83
CA GLY A 16 20.12 47.72 -74.12
C GLY A 16 19.82 47.49 -72.63
N THR A 17 20.34 48.34 -71.77
CA THR A 17 20.14 48.28 -70.31
C THR A 17 18.84 48.89 -69.79
N THR A 18 18.05 49.53 -70.69
CA THR A 18 16.82 50.28 -70.31
C THR A 18 15.53 49.49 -70.46
N GLY A 19 15.56 48.22 -70.86
CA GLY A 19 14.39 47.37 -71.02
C GLY A 19 13.42 47.81 -72.15
N ILE A 20 12.29 47.11 -72.25
CA ILE A 20 11.20 47.40 -73.20
C ILE A 20 10.06 48.05 -72.43
N LYS A 21 9.57 49.22 -72.89
CA LYS A 21 8.34 49.80 -72.35
C LYS A 21 7.13 49.10 -72.96
N LEU A 22 6.40 48.36 -72.12
CA LEU A 22 5.16 47.70 -72.55
C LEU A 22 4.02 48.71 -72.72
N PRO A 23 3.02 48.44 -73.60
CA PRO A 23 1.75 49.15 -73.57
C PRO A 23 1.10 49.04 -72.20
N VAL A 24 0.52 50.15 -71.71
CA VAL A 24 -0.08 50.26 -70.40
C VAL A 24 -1.56 50.52 -70.53
N GLY A 25 -2.39 49.87 -69.71
CA GLY A 25 -3.84 50.11 -69.70
C GLY A 25 -4.57 49.25 -68.68
N THR A 26 -5.84 49.60 -68.44
CA THR A 26 -6.76 48.86 -67.54
C THR A 26 -7.27 47.57 -68.18
N GLU A 27 -7.89 46.68 -67.38
CA GLU A 27 -8.57 45.48 -67.90
C GLU A 27 -9.59 45.79 -68.99
N ALA A 28 -10.37 46.86 -68.84
CA ALA A 28 -11.36 47.30 -69.81
C ALA A 28 -10.76 47.72 -71.14
N GLN A 29 -9.47 47.98 -71.17
CA GLN A 29 -8.72 48.38 -72.38
C GLN A 29 -7.99 47.21 -73.04
N ARG A 30 -8.28 45.96 -72.67
CA ARG A 30 -7.74 44.78 -73.33
C ARG A 30 -8.30 44.65 -74.74
N VAL A 31 -7.42 44.30 -75.67
CA VAL A 31 -7.77 43.88 -77.02
C VAL A 31 -7.26 42.46 -77.21
N ASP A 32 -8.16 41.53 -77.48
CA ASP A 32 -7.83 40.11 -77.58
C ASP A 32 -7.11 39.77 -78.87
N GLU A 33 -5.82 40.05 -78.91
CA GLU A 33 -4.93 39.74 -80.04
C GLU A 33 -3.86 38.75 -79.59
N THR A 34 -3.80 37.62 -80.24
CA THR A 34 -2.90 36.53 -79.84
C THR A 34 -1.44 36.97 -79.76
N ALA A 35 -0.74 36.61 -78.68
CA ALA A 35 0.66 36.99 -78.42
C ALA A 35 0.87 38.46 -78.06
N GLN A 36 -0.18 39.21 -77.72
CA GLN A 36 -0.03 40.55 -77.23
C GLN A 36 0.54 40.55 -75.81
N LEU A 37 1.48 41.44 -75.52
CA LEU A 37 2.12 41.64 -74.22
C LEU A 37 1.90 43.08 -73.78
N ARG A 38 1.39 43.32 -72.55
CA ARG A 38 1.13 44.64 -71.98
C ARG A 38 1.32 44.69 -70.49
N PHE A 39 1.28 45.87 -69.90
CA PHE A 39 1.20 46.07 -68.44
C PHE A 39 -0.23 46.47 -68.08
N ASN A 40 -0.85 45.71 -67.20
CA ASN A 40 -2.19 45.95 -66.67
C ASN A 40 -2.12 46.85 -65.41
N THR A 41 -2.76 48.00 -65.42
CA THR A 41 -2.73 48.96 -64.33
C THR A 41 -3.68 48.62 -63.20
N ASP A 42 -4.67 47.76 -63.42
CA ASP A 42 -5.62 47.34 -62.38
C ASP A 42 -4.98 46.27 -61.48
N THR A 43 -4.17 45.38 -62.10
CA THR A 43 -3.47 44.30 -61.37
C THR A 43 -2.02 44.65 -61.04
N ASN A 44 -1.44 45.70 -61.65
CA ASN A 44 -0.04 46.07 -61.59
C ASN A 44 0.94 44.95 -62.07
N LEU A 45 0.49 44.13 -63.01
CA LEU A 45 1.26 43.03 -63.56
C LEU A 45 1.44 43.18 -65.08
N ALA A 46 2.56 42.68 -65.62
CA ALA A 46 2.64 42.43 -67.03
C ALA A 46 1.74 41.21 -67.37
N GLU A 47 1.05 41.30 -68.49
CA GLU A 47 0.16 40.23 -68.96
C GLU A 47 0.31 39.98 -70.44
N TYR A 48 0.00 38.76 -70.85
CA TYR A 48 -0.02 38.38 -72.29
C TYR A 48 -1.36 37.69 -72.60
N TYR A 49 -1.77 37.80 -73.83
CA TYR A 49 -2.93 37.09 -74.35
C TYR A 49 -2.47 35.79 -75.03
N ASP A 50 -2.92 34.64 -74.56
CA ASP A 50 -2.51 33.30 -75.05
C ASP A 50 -3.32 32.83 -76.28
N GLY A 51 -4.27 33.62 -76.75
CA GLY A 51 -5.21 33.29 -77.80
C GLY A 51 -6.59 32.88 -77.28
N THR A 52 -6.75 32.69 -75.98
CA THR A 52 -8.00 32.33 -75.31
C THR A 52 -8.33 33.27 -74.14
N ALA A 53 -7.29 33.68 -73.38
CA ALA A 53 -7.43 34.52 -72.19
C ALA A 53 -6.18 35.36 -71.93
N TRP A 54 -6.34 36.48 -71.20
CA TRP A 54 -5.22 37.25 -70.68
C TRP A 54 -4.62 36.55 -69.47
N LYS A 55 -3.31 36.30 -69.50
CA LYS A 55 -2.53 35.62 -68.48
C LYS A 55 -1.54 36.60 -67.83
N PRO A 56 -1.53 36.78 -66.53
CA PRO A 56 -0.53 37.61 -65.87
C PRO A 56 0.85 36.95 -65.93
N ILE A 57 1.90 37.77 -66.08
CA ILE A 57 3.29 37.38 -65.88
C ILE A 57 3.66 37.79 -64.47
N ASP A 58 3.70 36.80 -63.59
CA ASP A 58 3.96 36.98 -62.17
C ASP A 58 5.07 36.04 -61.70
N SER A 59 5.65 36.34 -60.56
CA SER A 59 6.56 35.42 -59.87
C SER A 59 5.75 34.54 -58.94
N PRO A 60 5.93 33.23 -58.94
CA PRO A 60 5.24 32.35 -58.04
C PRO A 60 5.51 32.75 -56.57
N PRO A 61 4.53 32.67 -55.69
CA PRO A 61 4.79 32.81 -54.25
C PRO A 61 5.69 31.67 -53.77
N THR A 62 6.41 31.91 -52.66
CA THR A 62 7.12 30.88 -51.93
C THR A 62 6.78 30.98 -50.48
N ILE A 63 6.68 29.83 -49.78
CA ILE A 63 6.49 29.80 -48.34
C ILE A 63 7.78 29.26 -47.72
N SER A 64 8.30 29.92 -46.70
CA SER A 64 9.51 29.53 -45.99
C SER A 64 9.23 29.04 -44.55
N GLY A 65 8.05 29.27 -44.03
CA GLY A 65 7.68 28.80 -42.70
C GLY A 65 6.33 29.35 -42.22
N VAL A 66 5.82 28.71 -41.19
CA VAL A 66 4.57 29.06 -40.47
C VAL A 66 4.81 29.08 -38.97
N SER A 67 4.08 29.91 -38.24
CA SER A 67 4.12 29.99 -36.79
C SER A 67 2.77 30.46 -36.24
N PRO A 68 2.21 29.79 -35.17
CA PRO A 68 2.66 28.52 -34.61
C PRO A 68 2.49 27.36 -35.60
N THR A 69 3.04 26.17 -35.28
CA THR A 69 2.91 24.94 -36.08
C THR A 69 1.82 24.01 -35.57
N SER A 70 1.07 24.43 -34.53
CA SER A 70 -0.03 23.66 -33.97
C SER A 70 -1.13 24.56 -33.43
N TRP A 71 -2.35 24.00 -33.29
CA TRP A 71 -3.45 24.64 -32.57
C TRP A 71 -4.23 23.62 -31.74
N GLY A 72 -4.92 24.11 -30.68
CA GLY A 72 -5.82 23.28 -29.90
C GLY A 72 -7.09 22.91 -30.67
N SER A 73 -7.45 21.66 -30.68
CA SER A 73 -8.62 21.12 -31.39
C SER A 73 -9.93 21.21 -30.59
N ASP A 74 -10.06 22.21 -29.70
CA ASP A 74 -11.28 22.40 -28.90
C ASP A 74 -12.53 22.77 -29.72
N GLY A 75 -12.36 22.91 -31.06
CA GLY A 75 -13.42 23.25 -32.00
C GLY A 75 -14.06 24.63 -31.81
N ALA A 76 -13.68 25.34 -30.76
CA ALA A 76 -14.28 26.62 -30.38
C ALA A 76 -13.38 27.82 -30.68
N THR A 77 -12.06 27.62 -30.58
CA THR A 77 -11.08 28.71 -30.69
C THR A 77 -10.35 28.66 -32.03
N ARG A 78 -10.31 29.81 -32.73
CA ARG A 78 -9.55 29.95 -33.97
C ARG A 78 -8.14 30.41 -33.66
N GLN A 79 -7.16 29.69 -34.16
CA GLN A 79 -5.76 30.06 -34.08
C GLN A 79 -5.37 30.91 -35.28
N THR A 80 -4.62 31.99 -35.04
CA THR A 80 -4.00 32.78 -36.11
C THR A 80 -2.60 32.26 -36.39
N PHE A 81 -2.35 31.92 -37.65
CA PHE A 81 -1.04 31.49 -38.15
C PHE A 81 -0.40 32.62 -38.92
N THR A 82 0.86 32.89 -38.69
CA THR A 82 1.70 33.82 -39.46
C THR A 82 2.58 33.02 -40.38
N VAL A 83 2.44 33.28 -41.70
CA VAL A 83 3.21 32.59 -42.74
C VAL A 83 4.22 33.55 -43.34
N SER A 84 5.47 33.11 -43.43
CA SER A 84 6.60 33.84 -44.01
C SER A 84 6.97 33.27 -45.36
N GLY A 85 7.41 34.12 -46.25
CA GLY A 85 7.79 33.69 -47.60
C GLY A 85 8.15 34.86 -48.52
N SER A 86 7.77 34.76 -49.79
CA SER A 86 7.96 35.84 -50.76
C SER A 86 6.89 35.83 -51.85
N ASN A 87 6.74 36.97 -52.55
CA ASN A 87 5.81 37.22 -53.66
C ASN A 87 4.34 37.03 -53.31
N PHE A 88 3.95 37.27 -52.04
CA PHE A 88 2.54 37.28 -51.64
C PHE A 88 1.83 38.54 -52.13
N GLN A 89 0.62 38.38 -52.66
CA GLN A 89 -0.14 39.48 -53.26
C GLN A 89 -1.48 39.64 -52.54
N SER A 90 -1.93 40.89 -52.43
CA SER A 90 -3.29 41.21 -51.95
C SER A 90 -4.33 40.61 -52.90
N GLY A 91 -5.43 40.11 -52.38
CA GLY A 91 -6.49 39.44 -53.13
C GLY A 91 -6.19 37.95 -53.40
N ALA A 92 -5.15 37.40 -52.80
CA ALA A 92 -4.85 35.96 -52.81
C ALA A 92 -5.90 35.15 -52.01
N THR A 93 -5.89 33.85 -52.22
CA THR A 93 -6.65 32.86 -51.41
C THR A 93 -5.71 31.92 -50.72
N ALA A 94 -6.15 31.36 -49.59
CA ALA A 94 -5.42 30.31 -48.89
C ALA A 94 -6.37 29.23 -48.38
N LYS A 95 -5.89 27.99 -48.32
CA LYS A 95 -6.61 26.85 -47.78
C LYS A 95 -5.69 25.94 -46.99
N PHE A 96 -6.26 25.19 -46.09
CA PHE A 96 -5.63 24.05 -45.44
C PHE A 96 -6.07 22.77 -46.16
N VAL A 97 -5.18 21.79 -46.30
CA VAL A 97 -5.49 20.48 -46.88
C VAL A 97 -5.04 19.43 -45.92
N GLY A 98 -5.99 18.61 -45.45
CA GLY A 98 -5.69 17.49 -44.56
C GLY A 98 -4.99 16.34 -45.28
N ASN A 99 -4.41 15.43 -44.52
CA ASN A 99 -3.71 14.23 -45.02
C ASN A 99 -4.65 13.29 -45.82
N ASP A 100 -5.96 13.37 -45.59
CA ASP A 100 -7.00 12.68 -46.37
C ASP A 100 -7.37 13.41 -47.70
N GLY A 101 -6.79 14.58 -47.96
CA GLY A 101 -7.07 15.45 -49.10
C GLY A 101 -8.29 16.35 -48.92
N THR A 102 -8.92 16.38 -47.74
CA THR A 102 -10.03 17.30 -47.45
C THR A 102 -9.54 18.73 -47.37
N GLU A 103 -10.22 19.63 -48.14
CA GLU A 103 -9.85 21.03 -48.22
C GLU A 103 -10.72 21.90 -47.27
N TYR A 104 -10.07 22.80 -46.54
CA TYR A 104 -10.69 23.78 -45.67
C TYR A 104 -10.26 25.19 -46.06
N THR A 105 -11.20 26.03 -46.53
CA THR A 105 -10.88 27.41 -46.87
C THR A 105 -10.50 28.17 -45.60
N SER A 106 -9.34 28.83 -45.62
CA SER A 106 -8.91 29.64 -44.48
C SER A 106 -9.87 30.84 -44.23
N VAL A 107 -9.97 31.25 -42.96
CA VAL A 107 -10.70 32.45 -42.60
C VAL A 107 -9.71 33.55 -42.21
N ASN A 108 -10.17 34.83 -42.32
CA ASN A 108 -9.39 36.00 -41.93
C ASN A 108 -7.98 36.06 -42.57
N LEU A 109 -7.89 35.66 -43.87
CA LEU A 109 -6.65 35.81 -44.63
C LEU A 109 -6.31 37.30 -44.78
N ASN A 110 -5.11 37.68 -44.35
CA ASN A 110 -4.61 39.05 -44.47
C ASN A 110 -3.15 39.03 -44.96
N VAL A 111 -2.92 39.50 -46.19
CA VAL A 111 -1.59 39.69 -46.73
C VAL A 111 -1.05 41.04 -46.26
N SER A 112 -0.18 41.02 -45.27
CA SER A 112 0.40 42.22 -44.66
C SER A 112 1.58 42.80 -45.46
N SER A 113 2.27 41.98 -46.21
CA SER A 113 3.37 42.37 -47.11
C SER A 113 3.61 41.30 -48.18
N SER A 114 4.51 41.55 -49.14
CA SER A 114 4.92 40.53 -50.08
C SER A 114 5.71 39.38 -49.48
N SER A 115 6.05 39.44 -48.17
CA SER A 115 6.80 38.42 -47.47
C SER A 115 6.07 37.80 -46.28
N THR A 116 4.87 38.29 -45.95
CA THR A 116 4.13 37.82 -44.75
C THR A 116 2.62 37.92 -44.97
N PHE A 117 1.92 36.86 -44.64
CA PHE A 117 0.48 36.87 -44.48
C PHE A 117 0.04 36.18 -43.20
N THR A 118 -1.15 36.42 -42.74
CA THR A 118 -1.79 35.71 -41.64
C THR A 118 -3.09 35.09 -42.12
N LEU A 119 -3.44 33.92 -41.54
CA LEU A 119 -4.70 33.22 -41.79
C LEU A 119 -5.14 32.52 -40.51
N GLN A 120 -6.39 32.11 -40.46
CA GLN A 120 -6.94 31.34 -39.34
C GLN A 120 -7.55 30.04 -39.85
N ASN A 121 -7.49 29.00 -39.01
CA ASN A 121 -8.18 27.74 -39.26
C ASN A 121 -9.70 27.88 -39.15
N THR A 122 -10.43 26.92 -39.67
CA THR A 122 -11.87 26.78 -39.47
C THR A 122 -12.15 25.88 -38.25
N THR A 123 -13.33 26.04 -37.65
CA THR A 123 -13.71 25.27 -36.44
C THR A 123 -14.13 23.83 -36.70
N ASN A 124 -14.09 23.37 -37.94
CA ASN A 124 -14.47 22.01 -38.35
C ASN A 124 -13.32 21.19 -38.94
N MET A 125 -12.08 21.62 -38.72
CA MET A 125 -10.91 20.84 -39.10
C MET A 125 -10.74 19.70 -38.08
N ASP A 126 -10.57 18.47 -38.57
CA ASP A 126 -10.54 17.26 -37.77
C ASP A 126 -9.09 16.85 -37.45
N VAL A 127 -8.78 16.58 -36.19
CA VAL A 127 -7.47 16.09 -35.76
C VAL A 127 -7.05 14.78 -36.48
N ALA A 128 -8.02 13.96 -36.89
CA ALA A 128 -7.71 12.73 -37.62
C ALA A 128 -7.12 12.94 -39.01
N ASN A 129 -7.22 14.19 -39.54
CA ASN A 129 -6.76 14.54 -40.88
C ASN A 129 -5.44 15.32 -40.90
N GLU A 130 -4.77 15.42 -39.77
CA GLU A 130 -3.45 16.04 -39.67
C GLU A 130 -2.33 15.14 -40.17
N PRO A 131 -1.15 15.69 -40.50
CA PRO A 131 -0.84 17.12 -40.54
C PRO A 131 -1.51 17.83 -41.71
N TYR A 132 -1.71 19.15 -41.54
CA TYR A 132 -2.32 19.98 -42.57
C TYR A 132 -1.30 20.75 -43.37
N ASP A 133 -1.44 20.71 -44.71
CA ASP A 133 -0.73 21.59 -45.64
C ASP A 133 -1.37 22.96 -45.69
N ILE A 134 -0.59 24.00 -45.98
CA ILE A 134 -1.11 25.33 -46.35
C ILE A 134 -0.82 25.56 -47.81
N ILE A 135 -1.87 25.83 -48.59
CA ILE A 135 -1.76 26.24 -49.98
C ILE A 135 -2.18 27.69 -50.07
N PHE A 136 -1.28 28.54 -50.55
CA PHE A 136 -1.52 29.97 -50.83
C PHE A 136 -1.50 30.20 -52.32
N THR A 137 -2.52 30.89 -52.87
CA THR A 137 -2.67 31.14 -54.30
C THR A 137 -2.82 32.63 -54.55
N ASN A 138 -1.88 33.20 -55.31
CA ASN A 138 -1.97 34.61 -55.77
C ASN A 138 -3.12 34.81 -56.76
N PRO A 139 -3.59 36.05 -56.96
CA PRO A 139 -4.63 36.36 -57.95
C PRO A 139 -4.26 35.90 -59.39
N SER A 140 -2.99 35.78 -59.69
CA SER A 140 -2.50 35.23 -60.97
C SER A 140 -2.76 33.73 -61.14
N GLY A 141 -3.19 33.01 -60.12
CA GLY A 141 -3.37 31.57 -60.11
C GLY A 141 -2.09 30.78 -59.78
N LEU A 142 -0.96 31.48 -59.57
CA LEU A 142 0.27 30.84 -59.13
C LEU A 142 0.18 30.55 -57.61
N ALA A 143 0.57 29.31 -57.21
CA ALA A 143 0.42 28.86 -55.86
C ALA A 143 1.76 28.37 -55.26
N ALA A 144 1.81 28.41 -53.92
CA ALA A 144 2.83 27.77 -53.12
C ALA A 144 2.18 26.90 -52.06
N THR A 145 2.81 25.78 -51.75
CA THR A 145 2.42 24.83 -50.72
C THR A 145 3.54 24.71 -49.69
N ILE A 146 3.18 24.66 -48.42
CA ILE A 146 4.03 24.12 -47.36
C ILE A 146 3.34 22.86 -46.85
N GLU A 147 4.01 21.73 -47.04
CA GLU A 147 3.52 20.42 -46.65
C GLU A 147 3.74 20.21 -45.14
N ASP A 148 2.90 19.41 -44.51
CA ASP A 148 2.98 19.03 -43.08
C ASP A 148 3.17 20.26 -42.15
N ALA A 149 2.48 21.34 -42.47
CA ALA A 149 2.76 22.66 -41.88
C ALA A 149 2.21 22.83 -40.47
N ILE A 150 1.09 22.18 -40.17
CA ILE A 150 0.34 22.41 -38.94
C ILE A 150 -0.25 21.10 -38.44
N ASP A 151 -0.01 20.83 -37.14
CA ASP A 151 -0.67 19.78 -36.41
C ASP A 151 -1.89 20.30 -35.62
N ALA A 152 -2.99 19.58 -35.68
CA ALA A 152 -4.15 19.85 -34.85
C ALA A 152 -3.96 19.10 -33.53
N GLY A 153 -3.37 19.72 -32.53
CA GLY A 153 -3.15 19.08 -31.23
C GLY A 153 -4.45 18.52 -30.66
N GLY A 154 -4.54 17.22 -30.43
CA GLY A 154 -5.64 16.55 -29.74
C GLY A 154 -5.79 17.07 -28.32
N VAL A 155 -7.01 17.06 -27.77
CA VAL A 155 -7.24 17.42 -26.37
C VAL A 155 -6.96 16.22 -25.49
N PRO A 156 -6.07 16.30 -24.50
CA PRO A 156 -5.84 15.19 -23.57
C PRO A 156 -7.13 14.70 -22.92
N THR A 157 -7.31 13.40 -22.77
CA THR A 157 -8.50 12.80 -22.20
C THR A 157 -8.16 11.89 -21.01
N PHE A 158 -8.86 12.08 -19.88
CA PHE A 158 -8.74 11.19 -18.73
C PHE A 158 -9.56 9.93 -18.95
N SER A 159 -8.99 8.76 -18.70
CA SER A 159 -9.70 7.48 -18.71
C SER A 159 -10.60 7.31 -17.48
N THR A 160 -10.18 7.82 -16.33
CA THR A 160 -10.94 7.74 -15.07
C THR A 160 -12.03 8.81 -15.03
N ALA A 161 -13.26 8.44 -14.65
CA ALA A 161 -14.40 9.36 -14.55
C ALA A 161 -14.15 10.47 -13.49
N ALA A 162 -14.81 11.62 -13.66
CA ALA A 162 -14.77 12.68 -12.66
C ALA A 162 -15.40 12.23 -11.34
N ASP A 163 -14.98 12.85 -10.23
CA ASP A 163 -15.48 12.61 -8.87
C ASP A 163 -15.30 11.16 -8.35
N THR A 164 -14.52 10.35 -9.07
CA THR A 164 -14.18 9.00 -8.65
C THR A 164 -13.28 9.03 -7.41
N THR A 165 -13.58 8.20 -6.41
CA THR A 165 -12.64 7.89 -5.33
C THR A 165 -11.60 6.92 -5.89
N VAL A 166 -10.43 7.45 -6.21
CA VAL A 166 -9.36 6.71 -6.89
C VAL A 166 -8.55 5.85 -5.93
N ALA A 167 -8.55 6.18 -4.63
CA ALA A 167 -7.90 5.37 -3.61
C ALA A 167 -8.58 5.53 -2.23
N THR A 168 -8.42 4.51 -1.38
CA THR A 168 -8.68 4.58 0.05
C THR A 168 -7.35 4.45 0.78
N THR A 169 -7.07 5.36 1.73
CA THR A 169 -5.80 5.42 2.46
C THR A 169 -6.02 5.42 3.96
N TYR A 170 -4.93 5.24 4.72
CA TYR A 170 -4.87 5.27 6.16
C TYR A 170 -3.60 5.98 6.61
N GLU A 171 -3.53 6.42 7.86
CA GLU A 171 -2.28 6.94 8.42
C GLU A 171 -1.15 5.90 8.30
N GLY A 172 -0.01 6.29 7.72
CA GLY A 172 1.13 5.42 7.47
C GLY A 172 1.01 4.52 6.23
N ALA A 173 -0.08 4.60 5.46
CA ALA A 173 -0.24 3.86 4.21
C ALA A 173 0.78 4.35 3.16
N VAL A 174 1.41 3.40 2.46
CA VAL A 174 2.40 3.66 1.40
C VAL A 174 1.77 3.32 0.06
N ALA A 175 1.82 4.25 -0.90
CA ALA A 175 1.36 4.00 -2.27
C ALA A 175 2.02 2.76 -2.85
N ASP A 176 1.33 1.99 -3.65
CA ASP A 176 1.74 0.71 -4.26
C ASP A 176 1.77 -0.49 -3.32
N THR A 177 1.93 -0.30 -2.01
CA THR A 177 2.05 -1.41 -1.05
C THR A 177 0.86 -1.54 -0.13
N ASP A 178 0.25 -0.42 0.25
CA ASP A 178 -0.77 -0.35 1.29
C ASP A 178 -2.14 0.11 0.77
N PHE A 179 -2.17 0.65 -0.44
CA PHE A 179 -3.42 0.92 -1.18
C PHE A 179 -3.16 0.79 -2.68
N ASN A 180 -4.20 0.38 -3.42
CA ASN A 180 -4.09 0.29 -4.87
C ASN A 180 -3.77 1.66 -5.45
N GLU A 181 -2.58 1.78 -6.02
CA GLU A 181 -2.22 2.93 -6.81
C GLU A 181 -3.18 3.05 -7.98
N THR A 182 -3.81 4.19 -8.10
CA THR A 182 -4.64 4.50 -9.26
C THR A 182 -3.97 5.64 -9.99
N THR A 183 -3.53 5.37 -11.20
CA THR A 183 -3.03 6.37 -12.10
C THR A 183 -4.18 7.27 -12.54
N VAL A 184 -4.09 8.56 -12.25
CA VAL A 184 -5.05 9.58 -12.72
C VAL A 184 -4.55 10.22 -14.02
N ALA A 185 -3.99 9.40 -14.90
CA ALA A 185 -3.40 9.84 -16.15
C ALA A 185 -4.45 10.17 -17.21
N ALA A 186 -4.14 11.19 -17.99
CA ALA A 186 -4.78 11.46 -19.27
C ALA A 186 -3.88 10.99 -20.41
N THR A 187 -4.48 10.61 -21.52
CA THR A 187 -3.79 10.29 -22.76
C THR A 187 -4.14 11.31 -23.82
N ASP A 188 -3.16 11.63 -24.63
CA ASP A 188 -3.33 12.49 -25.79
C ASP A 188 -3.62 11.65 -27.04
N PRO A 189 -4.63 12.00 -27.86
CA PRO A 189 -4.96 11.24 -29.07
C PRO A 189 -3.82 11.19 -30.08
N ASP A 190 -2.97 12.21 -30.15
CA ASP A 190 -1.87 12.33 -31.10
C ASP A 190 -0.58 11.71 -30.57
N GLY A 191 -0.61 11.17 -29.35
CA GLY A 191 0.54 10.56 -28.70
C GLY A 191 1.52 11.57 -28.08
N SER A 192 1.15 12.83 -27.96
CA SER A 192 1.95 13.85 -27.29
C SER A 192 2.11 13.54 -25.79
N THR A 193 3.25 13.93 -25.23
CA THR A 193 3.51 13.70 -23.80
C THR A 193 2.63 14.59 -22.94
N VAL A 194 1.74 13.98 -22.15
CA VAL A 194 0.87 14.70 -21.22
C VAL A 194 1.55 14.88 -19.87
N THR A 195 1.55 16.11 -19.37
CA THR A 195 2.08 16.47 -18.04
C THR A 195 0.93 16.77 -17.07
N HIS A 196 0.99 16.17 -15.87
CA HIS A 196 -0.04 16.27 -14.85
C HIS A 196 0.40 17.12 -13.67
N THR A 197 -0.50 17.98 -13.16
CA THR A 197 -0.29 18.80 -11.96
C THR A 197 -1.60 18.92 -11.16
N ILE A 198 -1.51 19.20 -9.86
CA ILE A 198 -2.69 19.53 -9.06
C ILE A 198 -2.99 21.02 -9.24
N SER A 199 -4.17 21.32 -9.80
CA SER A 199 -4.63 22.70 -10.05
C SER A 199 -5.53 23.25 -8.94
N ALA A 200 -6.18 22.38 -8.14
CA ALA A 200 -7.00 22.77 -7.01
C ALA A 200 -7.11 21.63 -5.99
N GLY A 201 -7.40 21.96 -4.72
CA GLY A 201 -7.46 20.99 -3.64
C GLY A 201 -6.07 20.49 -3.20
N ALA A 202 -6.03 19.36 -2.51
CA ALA A 202 -4.80 18.75 -2.06
C ALA A 202 -4.96 17.24 -1.86
N LEU A 203 -3.88 16.49 -2.05
CA LEU A 203 -3.75 15.10 -1.63
C LEU A 203 -3.62 14.99 -0.10
N PRO A 204 -3.89 13.83 0.51
CA PRO A 204 -3.44 13.53 1.86
C PRO A 204 -1.96 13.87 2.06
N THR A 205 -1.61 14.40 3.22
CA THR A 205 -0.22 14.79 3.53
C THR A 205 0.73 13.59 3.34
N GLY A 206 1.84 13.83 2.65
CA GLY A 206 2.85 12.82 2.35
C GLY A 206 2.67 12.12 1.01
N LEU A 207 1.54 12.32 0.32
CA LEU A 207 1.35 11.87 -1.06
C LEU A 207 1.71 12.99 -2.04
N SER A 208 2.17 12.60 -3.22
CA SER A 208 2.49 13.50 -4.33
C SER A 208 2.01 12.90 -5.66
N LEU A 209 1.63 13.78 -6.59
CA LEU A 209 1.31 13.42 -7.97
C LEU A 209 2.56 13.58 -8.83
N SER A 210 2.92 12.54 -9.59
CA SER A 210 3.98 12.60 -10.59
C SER A 210 3.51 13.32 -11.86
N SER A 211 4.45 13.78 -12.69
CA SER A 211 4.12 14.32 -14.01
C SER A 211 3.49 13.29 -14.94
N ALA A 212 3.65 12.00 -14.69
CA ALA A 212 3.02 10.91 -15.44
C ALA A 212 1.58 10.62 -14.99
N GLY A 213 1.12 11.20 -13.86
CA GLY A 213 -0.21 10.98 -13.31
C GLY A 213 -0.26 9.95 -12.18
N ASP A 214 0.89 9.47 -11.69
CA ASP A 214 0.96 8.48 -10.61
C ASP A 214 0.96 9.16 -9.25
N ILE A 215 0.19 8.62 -8.30
CA ILE A 215 0.16 9.10 -6.91
C ILE A 215 1.09 8.21 -6.08
N THR A 216 2.12 8.82 -5.49
CA THR A 216 3.17 8.12 -4.72
C THR A 216 3.38 8.79 -3.37
N GLY A 217 4.05 8.08 -2.44
CA GLY A 217 4.42 8.61 -1.13
C GLY A 217 3.89 7.78 0.04
N THR A 218 3.97 8.33 1.24
CA THR A 218 3.47 7.72 2.48
C THR A 218 2.55 8.69 3.19
N VAL A 219 1.33 8.27 3.51
CA VAL A 219 0.35 9.11 4.21
C VAL A 219 0.83 9.40 5.63
N SER A 220 0.86 10.67 6.04
CA SER A 220 1.30 11.09 7.37
C SER A 220 0.50 12.28 7.87
N GLY A 221 0.05 12.22 9.13
CA GLY A 221 -0.66 13.33 9.79
C GLY A 221 -1.94 13.78 9.10
N SER A 222 -2.57 12.90 8.32
CA SER A 222 -3.77 13.20 7.54
C SER A 222 -5.04 12.95 8.34
N SER A 223 -5.96 13.89 8.31
CA SER A 223 -7.28 13.72 8.95
C SER A 223 -8.12 12.65 8.24
N VAL A 224 -8.95 11.93 8.99
CA VAL A 224 -9.97 11.02 8.45
C VAL A 224 -11.05 11.83 7.74
N GLN A 225 -10.97 11.88 6.42
CA GLN A 225 -11.91 12.61 5.54
C GLN A 225 -11.69 12.22 4.07
N THR A 226 -12.58 12.67 3.21
CA THR A 226 -12.37 12.61 1.77
C THR A 226 -11.59 13.85 1.32
N TYR A 227 -10.44 13.63 0.71
CA TYR A 227 -9.62 14.65 0.07
C TYR A 227 -10.04 14.77 -1.39
N THR A 228 -10.54 15.95 -1.77
CA THR A 228 -10.93 16.26 -3.14
C THR A 228 -9.84 17.12 -3.77
N PHE A 229 -9.39 16.75 -4.95
CA PHE A 229 -8.36 17.47 -5.70
C PHE A 229 -8.67 17.47 -7.19
N THR A 230 -8.20 18.49 -7.89
CA THR A 230 -8.36 18.63 -9.34
C THR A 230 -7.00 18.50 -10.01
N VAL A 231 -6.91 17.58 -10.95
CA VAL A 231 -5.72 17.39 -11.79
C VAL A 231 -5.89 18.18 -13.07
N SER A 232 -4.87 18.93 -13.43
CA SER A 232 -4.68 19.54 -14.72
C SER A 232 -3.74 18.70 -15.55
N ALA A 233 -4.14 18.29 -16.73
CA ALA A 233 -3.35 17.53 -17.70
C ALA A 233 -3.15 18.38 -18.96
N THR A 234 -1.91 18.57 -19.39
CA THR A 234 -1.56 19.37 -20.58
C THR A 234 -0.54 18.64 -21.45
N ASP A 235 -0.73 18.71 -22.76
CA ASP A 235 0.19 18.30 -23.81
C ASP A 235 1.17 19.41 -24.22
N GLY A 236 1.04 20.60 -23.62
CA GLY A 236 1.79 21.81 -23.96
C GLY A 236 1.00 22.79 -24.84
N VAL A 237 -0.06 22.35 -25.48
CA VAL A 237 -0.98 23.15 -26.33
C VAL A 237 -2.35 23.23 -25.67
N ASN A 238 -2.93 22.10 -25.35
CA ASN A 238 -4.24 21.95 -24.72
C ASN A 238 -4.11 21.62 -23.24
N THR A 239 -5.10 22.00 -22.48
CA THR A 239 -5.17 21.70 -21.05
C THR A 239 -6.59 21.30 -20.67
N VAL A 240 -6.72 20.16 -20.00
CA VAL A 240 -7.97 19.69 -19.43
C VAL A 240 -7.84 19.53 -17.92
N THR A 241 -8.95 19.66 -17.21
CA THR A 241 -8.97 19.47 -15.76
C THR A 241 -10.01 18.43 -15.38
N ARG A 242 -9.72 17.62 -14.34
CA ARG A 242 -10.67 16.67 -13.80
C ARG A 242 -10.52 16.54 -12.29
N GLN A 243 -11.66 16.46 -11.60
CA GLN A 243 -11.71 16.30 -10.15
C GLN A 243 -11.73 14.82 -9.78
N PHE A 244 -10.98 14.49 -8.70
CA PHE A 244 -10.87 13.15 -8.12
C PHE A 244 -10.93 13.23 -6.60
N ASN A 245 -11.17 12.07 -5.97
CA ASN A 245 -11.23 11.93 -4.54
C ASN A 245 -10.26 10.85 -4.04
N ILE A 246 -9.67 11.07 -2.85
CA ILE A 246 -9.02 10.04 -2.04
C ILE A 246 -9.71 10.03 -0.68
N SER A 247 -10.20 8.84 -0.26
CA SER A 247 -10.81 8.67 1.06
C SER A 247 -9.74 8.23 2.07
N ASN A 248 -9.40 9.08 3.03
CA ASN A 248 -8.56 8.70 4.16
C ASN A 248 -9.44 8.26 5.33
N THR A 249 -9.30 7.01 5.75
CA THR A 249 -10.13 6.39 6.79
C THR A 249 -9.27 5.90 7.96
N ASN A 250 -9.91 5.48 9.05
CA ASN A 250 -9.18 4.80 10.13
C ASN A 250 -8.57 3.50 9.59
N ALA A 251 -7.31 3.26 9.96
CA ALA A 251 -6.65 1.99 9.63
C ALA A 251 -7.45 0.82 10.23
N PRO A 252 -7.62 -0.30 9.48
CA PRO A 252 -8.20 -1.51 10.04
C PRO A 252 -7.44 -1.92 11.31
N SER A 253 -8.17 -2.38 12.32
CA SER A 253 -7.57 -2.84 13.56
C SER A 253 -7.72 -4.35 13.71
N ILE A 254 -6.62 -5.01 14.11
CA ILE A 254 -6.58 -6.43 14.44
C ILE A 254 -6.55 -6.54 15.97
N GLU A 255 -7.60 -7.11 16.56
CA GLU A 255 -7.59 -7.49 17.98
C GLU A 255 -6.86 -8.84 18.11
N TYR A 256 -5.99 -8.98 19.10
CA TYR A 256 -5.24 -10.20 19.31
C TYR A 256 -5.25 -10.71 20.75
N LEU A 257 -5.13 -12.04 20.88
CA LEU A 257 -4.79 -12.75 22.11
C LEU A 257 -3.57 -13.63 21.83
N ILE A 258 -2.52 -13.48 22.63
CA ILE A 258 -1.30 -14.30 22.57
C ILE A 258 -1.10 -14.95 23.91
N VAL A 259 -1.17 -16.29 23.96
CA VAL A 259 -0.87 -17.09 25.13
C VAL A 259 0.31 -17.98 24.81
N ALA A 260 1.37 -17.92 25.60
CA ALA A 260 2.57 -18.75 25.45
C ALA A 260 2.38 -20.16 26.02
N GLY A 261 3.32 -21.05 25.78
CA GLY A 261 3.34 -22.37 26.38
C GLY A 261 3.60 -22.32 27.90
N GLY A 262 2.90 -23.15 28.65
CA GLY A 262 3.11 -23.29 30.11
C GLY A 262 4.41 -24.03 30.44
N GLY A 263 4.96 -23.74 31.60
CA GLY A 263 6.10 -24.47 32.19
C GLY A 263 5.70 -25.82 32.73
N ALA A 264 6.64 -26.77 32.80
CA ALA A 264 6.42 -28.07 33.44
C ALA A 264 6.47 -27.95 34.97
N GLY A 265 5.77 -28.82 35.65
CA GLY A 265 5.95 -29.01 37.10
C GLY A 265 7.32 -29.64 37.45
N GLY A 266 7.78 -29.44 38.67
CA GLY A 266 9.02 -30.08 39.17
C GLY A 266 8.87 -31.57 39.40
N GLY A 267 9.98 -32.33 39.24
CA GLY A 267 10.08 -33.75 39.56
C GLY A 267 10.44 -33.98 41.04
N SER A 268 10.18 -35.20 41.58
CA SER A 268 10.54 -35.54 42.95
C SER A 268 12.04 -35.86 43.10
N SER A 269 12.54 -35.96 44.35
CA SER A 269 13.90 -36.39 44.66
C SER A 269 13.94 -37.85 45.10
N ASP A 270 15.15 -38.46 45.12
CA ASP A 270 15.42 -39.87 45.41
C ASP A 270 15.76 -40.19 46.88
N LYS A 271 15.64 -39.21 47.74
CA LYS A 271 16.01 -39.43 49.15
C LYS A 271 14.88 -40.11 49.89
N GLN A 272 15.18 -41.30 50.46
CA GLN A 272 14.25 -42.21 51.11
C GLN A 272 13.45 -41.58 52.29
N ASP A 273 13.91 -40.48 52.88
CA ASP A 273 13.30 -39.84 54.05
C ASP A 273 12.64 -38.49 53.73
N ASN A 274 12.46 -38.17 52.42
CA ASN A 274 12.00 -36.88 51.98
C ASN A 274 10.53 -36.90 51.55
N TYR A 275 9.71 -36.30 52.39
CA TYR A 275 8.28 -36.13 52.18
C TYR A 275 7.95 -34.77 51.54
N ALA A 276 8.80 -34.29 50.60
CA ALA A 276 8.69 -32.97 50.05
C ALA A 276 8.09 -32.98 48.62
N GLY A 277 7.01 -32.23 48.43
CA GLY A 277 6.36 -32.03 47.12
C GLY A 277 7.11 -31.03 46.24
N ALA A 278 7.08 -31.26 44.95
CA ALA A 278 7.64 -30.33 43.95
C ALA A 278 6.68 -29.21 43.61
N GLY A 279 7.23 -28.09 43.11
CA GLY A 279 6.45 -26.91 42.68
C GLY A 279 5.71 -27.12 41.38
N GLY A 280 4.56 -26.54 41.21
CA GLY A 280 3.81 -26.48 39.96
C GLY A 280 4.47 -25.55 38.93
N GLY A 281 4.34 -25.87 37.63
CA GLY A 281 4.78 -24.98 36.54
C GLY A 281 3.94 -23.72 36.43
N GLY A 282 4.56 -22.60 36.07
CA GLY A 282 3.85 -21.36 35.78
C GLY A 282 3.11 -21.45 34.43
N ALA A 283 2.01 -20.71 34.30
CA ALA A 283 1.32 -20.56 33.04
C ALA A 283 2.18 -19.80 32.02
N GLY A 284 1.94 -20.02 30.74
CA GLY A 284 2.44 -19.15 29.70
C GLY A 284 1.95 -17.72 29.88
N GLY A 285 2.74 -16.76 29.49
CA GLY A 285 2.34 -15.36 29.51
C GLY A 285 1.06 -15.16 28.69
N TYR A 286 0.28 -14.18 29.09
CA TYR A 286 -1.00 -13.79 28.48
C TYR A 286 -0.92 -12.35 28.04
N ARG A 287 -1.12 -12.07 26.74
CA ARG A 287 -1.13 -10.71 26.21
C ARG A 287 -2.30 -10.51 25.28
N THR A 288 -2.98 -9.34 25.41
CA THR A 288 -4.04 -8.89 24.50
C THR A 288 -3.76 -7.45 24.08
N GLY A 289 -4.34 -7.06 22.98
CA GLY A 289 -4.30 -5.70 22.48
C GLY A 289 -4.91 -5.59 21.11
N THR A 290 -4.78 -4.41 20.53
CA THR A 290 -5.13 -4.11 19.16
C THR A 290 -3.92 -3.58 18.42
N VAL A 291 -3.86 -3.85 17.14
CA VAL A 291 -2.88 -3.31 16.21
C VAL A 291 -3.62 -2.64 15.09
N SER A 292 -3.30 -1.39 14.82
CA SER A 292 -3.73 -0.72 13.60
C SER A 292 -2.85 -1.21 12.45
N ASP A 293 -3.47 -1.68 11.38
CA ASP A 293 -2.77 -2.15 10.20
C ASP A 293 -3.22 -1.36 8.96
N PRO A 294 -2.46 -0.32 8.57
CA PRO A 294 -2.79 0.50 7.41
C PRO A 294 -2.43 -0.15 6.07
N GLY A 295 -1.88 -1.40 6.07
CA GLY A 295 -1.32 -2.01 4.89
C GLY A 295 -2.18 -3.10 4.25
N THR A 296 -2.11 -3.21 2.93
CA THR A 296 -2.58 -4.36 2.16
C THR A 296 -1.44 -5.34 1.92
N ALA A 297 -1.77 -6.62 1.72
CA ALA A 297 -0.80 -7.68 1.44
C ALA A 297 0.30 -7.89 2.52
N ARG A 298 0.10 -7.39 3.74
CA ARG A 298 1.02 -7.62 4.85
C ARG A 298 0.92 -9.04 5.38
N VAL A 299 2.07 -9.64 5.67
CA VAL A 299 2.16 -10.98 6.22
C VAL A 299 2.49 -10.91 7.72
N TYR A 300 1.58 -11.42 8.54
CA TYR A 300 1.82 -11.66 9.96
C TYR A 300 2.32 -13.08 10.16
N THR A 301 3.52 -13.20 10.72
CA THR A 301 4.07 -14.50 11.14
C THR A 301 3.61 -14.79 12.56
N ILE A 302 2.99 -15.94 12.74
CA ILE A 302 2.43 -16.40 14.00
C ILE A 302 3.31 -17.52 14.55
N THR A 303 3.83 -17.34 15.75
CA THR A 303 4.54 -18.39 16.49
C THR A 303 3.69 -18.81 17.67
N VAL A 304 3.35 -20.10 17.76
CA VAL A 304 2.67 -20.69 18.92
C VAL A 304 3.66 -21.51 19.72
N GLY A 305 3.89 -21.10 20.96
CA GLY A 305 4.82 -21.76 21.87
C GLY A 305 4.32 -23.11 22.32
N SER A 306 5.18 -24.15 22.26
CA SER A 306 4.91 -25.45 22.88
C SER A 306 4.93 -25.33 24.39
N GLY A 307 4.11 -26.10 25.08
CA GLY A 307 4.31 -26.35 26.51
C GLY A 307 5.61 -27.09 26.77
N ALA A 308 6.19 -26.93 27.94
CA ALA A 308 7.34 -27.71 28.37
C ALA A 308 6.98 -29.20 28.46
N GLY A 309 7.91 -30.06 28.09
CA GLY A 309 7.74 -31.52 28.22
C GLY A 309 7.62 -31.96 29.68
N THR A 310 7.21 -33.22 29.88
CA THR A 310 7.16 -33.86 31.20
C THR A 310 8.54 -33.82 31.87
N THR A 311 8.58 -33.44 33.15
CA THR A 311 9.82 -33.37 33.91
C THR A 311 10.16 -34.72 34.49
N ALA A 312 11.35 -35.19 34.19
CA ALA A 312 11.86 -36.42 34.76
C ALA A 312 12.10 -36.27 36.27
N TYR A 313 12.20 -37.42 36.90
CA TYR A 313 12.66 -37.57 38.28
C TYR A 313 13.92 -36.73 38.58
N ASN A 314 13.97 -36.13 39.76
CA ASN A 314 15.09 -35.33 40.26
C ASN A 314 15.50 -34.14 39.38
N ALA A 315 14.56 -33.56 38.62
CA ALA A 315 14.80 -32.43 37.76
C ALA A 315 13.84 -31.26 38.06
N ASN A 316 14.31 -30.05 37.83
CA ASN A 316 13.44 -28.88 37.80
C ASN A 316 12.60 -28.91 36.52
N GLY A 317 11.38 -28.41 36.61
CA GLY A 317 10.54 -28.23 35.44
C GLY A 317 11.20 -27.29 34.40
N ALA A 318 11.05 -27.65 33.14
CA ALA A 318 11.50 -26.80 32.03
C ALA A 318 10.53 -25.64 31.81
N GLN A 319 11.05 -24.58 31.23
CA GLN A 319 10.24 -23.40 30.81
C GLN A 319 9.47 -23.73 29.52
N GLY A 320 8.25 -23.21 29.38
CA GLY A 320 7.51 -23.26 28.14
C GLY A 320 8.11 -22.34 27.04
N ALA A 321 7.74 -22.57 25.81
CA ALA A 321 8.16 -21.74 24.71
C ALA A 321 7.29 -20.49 24.57
N SER A 322 7.87 -19.40 24.07
CA SER A 322 7.18 -18.14 23.82
C SER A 322 6.24 -18.24 22.61
N SER A 323 5.15 -17.48 22.63
CA SER A 323 4.28 -17.22 21.48
C SER A 323 4.45 -15.78 21.02
N SER A 324 4.30 -15.52 19.71
CA SER A 324 4.44 -14.18 19.17
C SER A 324 3.62 -13.94 17.91
N ILE A 325 3.36 -12.66 17.65
CA ILE A 325 2.95 -12.12 16.36
C ILE A 325 4.05 -11.18 15.90
N SER A 326 4.58 -11.37 14.70
CA SER A 326 5.49 -10.44 14.03
C SER A 326 4.98 -10.14 12.63
N GLY A 327 5.17 -8.92 12.15
CA GLY A 327 4.73 -8.48 10.82
C GLY A 327 5.89 -7.91 10.01
N THR A 328 5.62 -7.64 8.74
CA THR A 328 6.52 -6.92 7.86
C THR A 328 6.46 -5.41 8.12
N ALA A 329 7.51 -4.69 7.76
CA ALA A 329 7.65 -3.24 7.83
C ALA A 329 7.59 -2.64 9.26
N THR A 330 6.56 -1.87 9.60
CA THR A 330 6.48 -1.06 10.83
C THR A 330 5.87 -1.79 12.03
N PHE A 331 5.44 -3.06 11.88
CA PHE A 331 4.81 -3.80 12.97
C PHE A 331 5.82 -4.16 14.07
N VAL A 332 5.54 -3.70 15.28
CA VAL A 332 6.34 -4.08 16.46
C VAL A 332 5.96 -5.47 16.89
N THR A 333 6.91 -6.41 16.89
CA THR A 333 6.69 -7.79 17.34
C THR A 333 6.14 -7.83 18.76
N VAL A 334 5.00 -8.50 18.96
CA VAL A 334 4.40 -8.74 20.28
C VAL A 334 4.72 -10.15 20.69
N THR A 335 5.48 -10.32 21.77
CA THR A 335 5.87 -11.63 22.30
C THR A 335 5.29 -11.84 23.68
N SER A 336 4.72 -13.00 23.92
CA SER A 336 4.34 -13.53 25.23
C SER A 336 5.35 -14.59 25.65
N ALA A 337 5.92 -14.48 26.84
CA ALA A 337 6.98 -15.37 27.31
C ALA A 337 6.42 -16.70 27.83
N GLY A 338 7.16 -17.78 27.63
CA GLY A 338 6.81 -19.07 28.19
C GLY A 338 6.74 -19.07 29.72
N GLY A 339 5.93 -19.95 30.27
CA GLY A 339 5.77 -20.12 31.72
C GLY A 339 7.01 -20.70 32.37
N GLY A 340 7.36 -20.28 33.58
CA GLY A 340 8.48 -20.77 34.34
C GLY A 340 8.26 -22.21 34.82
N GLY A 341 9.30 -23.05 34.82
CA GLY A 341 9.22 -24.39 35.35
C GLY A 341 9.14 -24.43 36.88
N GLY A 342 8.43 -25.41 37.44
CA GLY A 342 8.35 -25.65 38.87
C GLY A 342 9.66 -26.16 39.44
N GLY A 343 9.99 -25.75 40.67
CA GLY A 343 11.15 -26.23 41.38
C GLY A 343 10.99 -27.70 41.82
N ARG A 344 12.02 -28.53 41.66
CA ARG A 344 12.10 -29.79 42.38
C ARG A 344 12.30 -29.51 43.88
N GLU A 345 12.25 -30.56 44.70
CA GLU A 345 12.59 -30.43 46.12
C GLU A 345 13.86 -29.60 46.37
N ASN A 346 13.82 -28.68 47.36
CA ASN A 346 14.93 -27.79 47.74
C ASN A 346 15.41 -26.82 46.63
N TYR A 347 14.60 -26.57 45.59
CA TYR A 347 14.96 -25.66 44.49
C TYR A 347 13.85 -24.65 44.23
N PRO A 348 14.22 -23.46 43.81
CA PRO A 348 13.28 -22.43 43.44
C PRO A 348 12.56 -22.79 42.14
N GLY A 349 11.38 -22.23 41.96
CA GLY A 349 10.72 -22.17 40.68
C GLY A 349 11.41 -21.18 39.73
N ASN A 350 11.33 -21.41 38.41
CA ASN A 350 11.91 -20.55 37.39
C ASN A 350 10.99 -19.35 37.10
N SER A 351 11.58 -18.22 36.82
CA SER A 351 10.86 -17.07 36.31
C SER A 351 10.36 -17.29 34.87
N GLY A 352 9.29 -16.64 34.48
CA GLY A 352 8.71 -16.72 33.12
C GLY A 352 7.58 -15.74 32.90
N GLY A 353 6.77 -15.96 31.87
CA GLY A 353 5.52 -15.22 31.64
C GLY A 353 4.68 -15.21 32.90
N SER A 354 4.38 -16.41 33.44
CA SER A 354 4.08 -16.58 34.87
C SER A 354 5.15 -17.43 35.52
N GLY A 355 5.46 -17.19 36.77
CA GLY A 355 6.52 -17.87 37.50
C GLY A 355 6.15 -19.27 37.95
N GLY A 356 7.11 -20.23 37.97
CA GLY A 356 6.93 -21.53 38.56
C GLY A 356 6.87 -21.48 40.07
N GLY A 357 6.16 -22.44 40.69
CA GLY A 357 6.15 -22.65 42.14
C GLY A 357 7.48 -23.20 42.65
N GLY A 358 7.87 -22.86 43.86
CA GLY A 358 9.03 -23.41 44.53
C GLY A 358 8.78 -24.85 45.04
N GLY A 359 9.79 -25.70 44.96
CA GLY A 359 9.74 -27.02 45.62
C GLY A 359 9.81 -26.87 47.14
N ALA A 360 9.18 -27.79 47.84
CA ALA A 360 9.26 -27.80 49.31
C ALA A 360 10.71 -28.06 49.77
N ALA A 361 11.05 -27.51 50.95
CA ALA A 361 12.42 -27.57 51.48
C ALA A 361 12.47 -28.22 52.85
N ASN A 362 13.50 -29.03 53.05
CA ASN A 362 13.75 -29.73 54.32
C ASN A 362 14.56 -28.89 55.33
N GLY A 363 14.69 -27.58 55.14
CA GLY A 363 15.40 -26.68 56.04
C GLY A 363 16.93 -26.68 55.94
N GLU A 364 17.53 -27.55 55.14
CA GLU A 364 18.97 -27.64 54.99
C GLU A 364 19.58 -26.58 54.05
N ARG A 365 18.75 -25.88 53.27
CA ARG A 365 19.19 -24.83 52.34
C ARG A 365 18.40 -23.56 52.51
N PRO A 366 19.05 -22.39 52.79
CA PRO A 366 18.36 -21.13 53.08
C PRO A 366 17.62 -20.50 51.87
N TRP A 367 17.82 -21.02 50.69
CA TRP A 367 17.22 -20.49 49.45
C TRP A 367 16.21 -21.45 48.79
N SER A 368 15.93 -22.54 49.46
CA SER A 368 15.05 -23.59 48.97
C SER A 368 13.58 -23.16 49.08
N GLY A 369 12.82 -23.40 48.05
CA GLY A 369 11.37 -23.14 48.05
C GLY A 369 10.90 -21.80 47.54
N ASN A 370 11.78 -20.91 47.11
CA ASN A 370 11.36 -19.64 46.55
C ASN A 370 10.56 -19.81 45.25
N ALA A 371 9.56 -18.96 45.08
CA ALA A 371 8.77 -18.88 43.86
C ALA A 371 9.56 -18.22 42.72
N GLY A 372 9.32 -18.64 41.48
CA GLY A 372 9.73 -17.92 40.31
C GLY A 372 8.93 -16.61 40.13
N SER A 373 9.57 -15.58 39.62
CA SER A 373 8.92 -14.33 39.29
C SER A 373 8.07 -14.46 38.02
N GLY A 374 6.87 -13.89 38.04
CA GLY A 374 6.07 -13.67 36.84
C GLY A 374 6.47 -12.41 36.11
N ASN A 375 5.83 -12.14 34.98
CA ASN A 375 6.07 -10.99 34.12
C ASN A 375 7.56 -10.82 33.76
N THR A 376 8.20 -11.90 33.35
CA THR A 376 9.61 -11.93 32.98
C THR A 376 9.77 -12.47 31.55
N PRO A 377 10.32 -11.65 30.61
CA PRO A 377 10.67 -10.24 30.77
C PRO A 377 9.46 -9.35 31.11
N SER A 378 9.72 -8.20 31.75
CA SER A 378 8.64 -7.27 32.15
C SER A 378 7.90 -6.69 30.97
N THR A 379 6.58 -6.68 31.04
CA THR A 379 5.68 -6.08 30.04
C THR A 379 4.63 -5.20 30.72
N SER A 380 4.10 -4.26 29.99
CA SER A 380 2.93 -3.48 30.39
C SER A 380 1.84 -3.62 29.31
N PRO A 381 0.63 -4.08 29.67
CA PRO A 381 0.23 -4.72 30.94
C PRO A 381 1.07 -5.97 31.28
N SER A 382 1.04 -6.37 32.56
CA SER A 382 1.71 -7.61 33.00
C SER A 382 1.17 -8.82 32.27
N GLN A 383 2.09 -9.70 31.81
CA GLN A 383 1.73 -10.94 31.12
C GLN A 383 1.48 -12.13 32.03
N GLY A 384 1.69 -12.00 33.35
CA GLY A 384 1.45 -13.07 34.32
C GLY A 384 1.96 -12.74 35.72
N SER A 385 1.68 -13.64 36.65
CA SER A 385 1.95 -13.48 38.08
C SER A 385 3.02 -14.45 38.56
N SER A 386 3.63 -14.17 39.72
CA SER A 386 4.64 -15.05 40.33
C SER A 386 4.04 -16.37 40.82
N GLY A 387 4.86 -17.39 40.94
CA GLY A 387 4.51 -18.62 41.64
C GLY A 387 4.36 -18.43 43.14
N GLY A 388 3.91 -19.46 43.84
CA GLY A 388 3.93 -19.58 45.26
C GLY A 388 5.23 -20.24 45.73
N SER A 389 5.72 -19.90 46.91
CA SER A 389 6.89 -20.58 47.54
C SER A 389 6.51 -21.97 48.03
N GLY A 390 7.44 -22.93 47.87
CA GLY A 390 7.35 -24.18 48.57
C GLY A 390 7.59 -23.96 50.05
N ARG A 391 7.06 -24.84 50.85
CA ARG A 391 7.25 -24.77 52.30
C ARG A 391 8.71 -25.09 52.68
N SER A 392 9.23 -24.33 53.66
CA SER A 392 10.54 -24.60 54.30
C SER A 392 10.32 -24.90 55.77
N SER A 393 10.55 -26.12 56.21
CA SER A 393 10.45 -26.57 57.61
C SER A 393 11.36 -27.76 57.86
N GLN A 394 11.81 -27.97 59.09
CA GLN A 394 12.57 -29.14 59.50
C GLN A 394 11.71 -30.38 59.85
N SER A 395 10.39 -30.23 59.83
CA SER A 395 9.45 -31.33 60.15
C SER A 395 8.47 -31.57 59.00
N PRO A 396 8.35 -32.77 58.46
CA PRO A 396 7.37 -33.12 57.44
C PRO A 396 5.93 -33.03 57.99
N PRO A 397 4.91 -32.87 57.16
CA PRO A 397 4.89 -32.90 55.70
C PRO A 397 5.16 -31.55 55.05
N HIS A 398 5.63 -31.58 53.75
CA HIS A 398 6.03 -30.40 53.01
C HIS A 398 5.35 -30.31 51.65
N GLY A 399 4.54 -29.29 51.43
CA GLY A 399 3.90 -29.04 50.19
C GLY A 399 4.72 -28.12 49.29
N GLY A 400 4.77 -28.42 47.97
CA GLY A 400 5.29 -27.53 46.96
C GLY A 400 4.38 -26.34 46.70
N GLY A 401 4.92 -25.21 46.26
CA GLY A 401 4.15 -24.05 45.87
C GLY A 401 3.44 -24.23 44.51
N GLY A 402 2.30 -23.58 44.30
CA GLY A 402 1.63 -23.53 43.01
C GLY A 402 2.33 -22.61 42.03
N GLY A 403 2.27 -22.89 40.73
CA GLY A 403 2.71 -22.00 39.69
C GLY A 403 1.79 -20.77 39.56
N GLY A 404 2.31 -19.62 39.11
CA GLY A 404 1.53 -18.42 38.83
C GLY A 404 0.63 -18.58 37.61
N GLY A 405 -0.51 -17.93 37.63
CA GLY A 405 -1.40 -17.79 36.49
C GLY A 405 -1.36 -16.38 35.89
N ALA A 406 -2.13 -16.14 34.86
CA ALA A 406 -2.16 -14.82 34.22
C ALA A 406 -2.71 -13.72 35.16
N SER A 407 -3.74 -14.01 35.93
CA SER A 407 -4.39 -13.01 36.80
C SER A 407 -4.02 -13.11 38.27
N GLN A 408 -3.52 -14.25 38.70
CA GLN A 408 -3.28 -14.51 40.13
C GLN A 408 -1.97 -15.25 40.36
N ALA A 409 -1.28 -14.87 41.43
CA ALA A 409 -0.10 -15.62 41.88
C ALA A 409 -0.49 -17.03 42.36
N GLY A 410 0.45 -17.95 42.25
CA GLY A 410 0.33 -19.26 42.83
C GLY A 410 0.33 -19.18 44.38
N GLN A 411 -0.38 -20.09 45.03
CA GLN A 411 -0.38 -20.18 46.49
C GLN A 411 0.89 -20.84 46.99
N SER A 412 1.37 -20.41 48.12
CA SER A 412 2.49 -21.08 48.81
C SER A 412 2.04 -22.37 49.47
N GLY A 413 2.97 -23.32 49.63
CA GLY A 413 2.75 -24.49 50.46
C GLY A 413 2.55 -24.13 51.91
N GLU A 414 1.64 -24.82 52.61
CA GLU A 414 1.25 -24.55 54.00
C GLU A 414 1.75 -25.58 54.99
N ASN A 415 1.57 -25.30 56.33
CA ASN A 415 1.92 -26.15 57.43
C ASN A 415 0.71 -27.00 57.90
N TYR A 416 0.87 -28.31 58.02
CA TYR A 416 -0.03 -29.20 58.79
C TYR A 416 -1.54 -29.15 58.40
N GLY A 417 -1.86 -29.02 57.10
CA GLY A 417 -3.24 -29.16 56.63
C GLY A 417 -3.44 -30.49 55.88
N PRO A 418 -4.68 -30.89 55.62
CA PRO A 418 -4.98 -32.05 54.76
C PRO A 418 -4.59 -31.81 53.30
N ASN A 419 -4.25 -30.53 52.93
CA ASN A 419 -3.78 -30.13 51.62
C ASN A 419 -2.65 -29.10 51.80
N ASP A 420 -1.44 -29.60 52.05
CA ASP A 420 -0.27 -28.80 52.39
C ASP A 420 0.41 -28.11 51.17
N ALA A 421 0.03 -28.45 49.93
CA ALA A 421 0.56 -27.82 48.73
C ALA A 421 -0.25 -26.64 48.24
N GLY A 422 0.43 -25.67 47.58
CA GLY A 422 -0.17 -24.48 47.04
C GLY A 422 -0.94 -24.70 45.73
N ASN A 423 -2.15 -24.16 45.62
CA ASN A 423 -2.89 -24.21 44.39
C ASN A 423 -2.27 -23.31 43.31
N GLY A 424 -2.44 -23.68 42.05
CA GLY A 424 -2.05 -22.86 40.94
C GLY A 424 -2.86 -21.57 40.85
N GLY A 425 -2.21 -20.50 40.42
CA GLY A 425 -2.84 -19.18 40.22
C GLY A 425 -3.84 -19.21 39.06
N ALA A 426 -4.92 -18.45 39.19
CA ALA A 426 -5.96 -18.37 38.16
C ALA A 426 -5.47 -17.69 36.87
N GLY A 427 -5.99 -18.16 35.78
CA GLY A 427 -5.84 -17.55 34.45
C GLY A 427 -6.80 -16.37 34.23
N THR A 428 -6.82 -15.84 33.04
CA THR A 428 -7.66 -14.70 32.64
C THR A 428 -8.70 -15.16 31.62
N ALA A 429 -9.95 -14.78 31.83
CA ALA A 429 -11.04 -15.01 30.88
C ALA A 429 -10.95 -14.02 29.69
N ASN A 430 -11.25 -14.50 28.50
CA ASN A 430 -11.29 -13.68 27.29
C ASN A 430 -12.40 -14.18 26.35
N SER A 431 -13.09 -13.26 25.71
CA SER A 431 -14.23 -13.53 24.81
C SER A 431 -13.92 -13.28 23.32
N ILE A 432 -12.64 -13.17 22.93
CA ILE A 432 -12.24 -12.90 21.54
C ILE A 432 -12.81 -13.92 20.54
N THR A 433 -13.08 -15.15 20.98
CA THR A 433 -13.68 -16.23 20.17
C THR A 433 -15.20 -16.20 20.09
N GLY A 434 -15.84 -15.16 20.63
CA GLY A 434 -17.30 -15.03 20.71
C GLY A 434 -17.91 -15.67 21.98
N SER A 435 -17.14 -16.49 22.73
CA SER A 435 -17.52 -17.06 24.03
C SER A 435 -16.38 -16.91 25.02
N SER A 436 -16.71 -16.82 26.33
CA SER A 436 -15.70 -16.66 27.38
C SER A 436 -14.91 -17.95 27.58
N VAL A 437 -13.61 -17.88 27.39
CA VAL A 437 -12.65 -18.97 27.66
C VAL A 437 -11.57 -18.44 28.59
N THR A 438 -11.24 -19.22 29.63
CA THR A 438 -10.16 -18.87 30.56
C THR A 438 -8.84 -19.49 30.08
N TYR A 439 -7.77 -18.70 30.02
CA TYR A 439 -6.44 -19.06 29.54
C TYR A 439 -5.39 -18.87 30.64
N ALA A 440 -4.27 -19.55 30.51
CA ALA A 440 -3.07 -19.34 31.30
C ALA A 440 -3.27 -19.52 32.82
N GLY A 441 -3.78 -20.68 33.24
CA GLY A 441 -3.83 -21.11 34.64
C GLY A 441 -2.53 -21.79 35.07
N GLY A 442 -2.01 -21.51 36.27
CA GLY A 442 -0.80 -22.15 36.83
C GLY A 442 -1.02 -23.58 37.31
N GLY A 443 0.01 -24.38 37.32
CA GLY A 443 -0.03 -25.76 37.86
C GLY A 443 -0.07 -25.81 39.37
N GLY A 444 -0.76 -26.80 39.97
CA GLY A 444 -0.76 -27.04 41.40
C GLY A 444 0.53 -27.66 41.91
N GLY A 445 0.93 -27.38 43.13
CA GLY A 445 2.09 -28.01 43.78
C GLY A 445 1.81 -29.46 44.17
N GLY A 446 2.86 -30.27 44.28
CA GLY A 446 2.80 -31.64 44.81
C GLY A 446 2.68 -31.66 46.32
N THR A 447 1.99 -32.67 46.89
CA THR A 447 1.74 -32.82 48.31
C THR A 447 2.17 -34.16 48.85
N HIS A 448 2.63 -34.18 50.08
CA HIS A 448 2.82 -35.44 50.82
C HIS A 448 1.50 -35.92 51.45
N ASN A 449 0.74 -35.04 52.05
CA ASN A 449 -0.53 -35.36 52.68
C ASN A 449 -1.74 -34.83 51.92
N GLY A 450 -2.79 -35.62 51.86
CA GLY A 450 -4.03 -35.25 51.22
C GLY A 450 -4.03 -35.37 49.71
N THR A 451 -4.82 -34.56 49.06
CA THR A 451 -4.98 -34.52 47.60
C THR A 451 -4.04 -33.48 46.99
N GLY A 452 -3.33 -33.82 45.91
CA GLY A 452 -2.49 -32.86 45.21
C GLY A 452 -3.21 -31.55 44.94
N ALA A 453 -2.50 -30.43 45.04
CA ALA A 453 -3.08 -29.10 44.88
C ALA A 453 -3.74 -28.89 43.51
N SER A 454 -4.83 -28.19 43.48
CA SER A 454 -5.56 -27.90 42.23
C SER A 454 -4.75 -26.99 41.33
N GLY A 455 -4.79 -27.28 40.00
CA GLY A 455 -4.34 -26.32 39.02
C GLY A 455 -5.29 -25.12 38.96
N GLY A 456 -4.78 -23.96 38.56
CA GLY A 456 -5.56 -22.74 38.35
C GLY A 456 -6.54 -22.87 37.19
N SER A 457 -7.66 -22.17 37.28
CA SER A 457 -8.59 -22.06 36.16
C SER A 457 -7.86 -21.52 34.92
N GLY A 458 -8.19 -22.02 33.74
CA GLY A 458 -7.45 -21.70 32.51
C GLY A 458 -6.41 -22.78 32.15
N GLY A 459 -6.63 -24.01 32.58
CA GLY A 459 -5.90 -25.18 32.10
C GLY A 459 -4.70 -25.61 32.94
N GLY A 460 -4.56 -25.17 34.17
CA GLY A 460 -3.51 -25.61 35.05
C GLY A 460 -3.64 -27.11 35.42
N GLY A 461 -2.52 -27.86 35.39
CA GLY A 461 -2.45 -29.25 35.79
C GLY A 461 -2.47 -29.39 37.33
N ARG A 462 -3.14 -30.43 37.87
CA ARG A 462 -3.16 -30.74 39.27
C ARG A 462 -1.84 -31.35 39.76
N GLY A 463 -1.42 -31.01 40.91
CA GLY A 463 -0.25 -31.63 41.57
C GLY A 463 -0.45 -33.10 41.93
N GLY A 464 0.65 -33.82 42.00
CA GLY A 464 0.73 -35.23 42.44
C GLY A 464 0.63 -35.34 43.96
N GLN A 465 0.41 -36.58 44.48
CA GLN A 465 0.24 -36.88 45.88
C GLN A 465 0.98 -38.17 46.26
N HIS A 466 1.44 -38.30 47.51
CA HIS A 466 2.22 -39.43 47.98
C HIS A 466 1.47 -40.78 47.90
N ASN A 467 0.27 -40.85 48.50
CA ASN A 467 -0.52 -42.08 48.59
C ASN A 467 -1.57 -42.22 47.47
N GLY A 468 -1.28 -41.72 46.27
CA GLY A 468 -2.16 -41.73 45.12
C GLY A 468 -1.43 -41.45 43.78
N PRO A 469 -2.03 -40.78 42.83
CA PRO A 469 -1.35 -40.39 41.59
C PRO A 469 -0.17 -39.45 41.88
N GLN A 470 1.06 -39.99 41.76
CA GLN A 470 2.29 -39.28 42.18
C GLN A 470 2.72 -38.25 41.12
N ASN A 471 2.48 -38.57 39.87
CA ASN A 471 2.82 -37.66 38.78
C ASN A 471 1.91 -36.41 38.81
N GLY A 472 2.52 -35.25 38.57
CA GLY A 472 1.78 -34.05 38.26
C GLY A 472 1.01 -34.23 36.97
N GLN A 473 -0.20 -33.68 36.89
CA GLN A 473 -0.99 -33.67 35.66
C GLN A 473 -0.48 -32.61 34.68
N ALA A 474 -0.62 -32.92 33.42
CA ALA A 474 -0.27 -31.96 32.37
C ALA A 474 -1.23 -30.74 32.38
N GLY A 475 -0.71 -29.59 32.05
CA GLY A 475 -1.49 -28.42 31.68
C GLY A 475 -2.25 -28.68 30.39
N THR A 476 -3.43 -28.04 30.27
CA THR A 476 -4.29 -28.20 29.10
C THR A 476 -3.67 -27.54 27.86
N ALA A 477 -3.59 -28.30 26.79
CA ALA A 477 -3.10 -27.80 25.50
C ALA A 477 -3.98 -26.64 24.95
N ASN A 478 -3.36 -25.71 24.24
CA ASN A 478 -3.99 -24.53 23.62
C ASN A 478 -4.63 -23.54 24.61
N LEU A 479 -4.31 -23.69 25.91
CA LEU A 479 -4.67 -22.73 26.95
C LEU A 479 -3.44 -22.13 27.65
N GLY A 480 -2.23 -22.65 27.41
CA GLY A 480 -1.00 -22.20 28.05
C GLY A 480 -0.91 -22.56 29.52
N GLY A 481 -1.59 -23.61 29.95
CA GLY A 481 -1.64 -24.00 31.36
C GLY A 481 -0.30 -24.56 31.87
N GLY A 482 0.09 -24.24 33.11
CA GLY A 482 1.26 -24.86 33.78
C GLY A 482 1.02 -26.29 34.18
N GLY A 483 2.05 -27.15 34.15
CA GLY A 483 1.99 -28.54 34.61
C GLY A 483 2.04 -28.66 36.15
N GLY A 484 1.36 -29.65 36.73
CA GLY A 484 1.39 -29.93 38.16
C GLY A 484 2.75 -30.44 38.64
N GLY A 485 3.19 -30.04 39.83
CA GLY A 485 4.37 -30.61 40.53
C GLY A 485 4.12 -32.05 40.94
N CYS A 486 5.13 -32.87 41.01
CA CYS A 486 4.96 -34.24 41.52
C CYS A 486 4.82 -34.30 43.04
N GLY A 487 4.14 -35.32 43.54
CA GLY A 487 4.15 -35.73 44.93
C GLY A 487 5.38 -36.49 45.31
N PRO A 488 5.85 -36.46 46.57
CA PRO A 488 6.97 -37.26 47.00
C PRO A 488 6.59 -38.76 46.99
N ASN A 489 7.57 -39.62 46.67
CA ASN A 489 7.39 -41.05 46.78
C ASN A 489 8.71 -41.79 46.99
N SER A 490 8.73 -42.72 47.93
CA SER A 490 9.80 -43.65 48.17
C SER A 490 9.22 -45.08 48.04
N PRO A 491 9.81 -46.00 47.24
CA PRO A 491 11.03 -45.92 46.44
C PRO A 491 10.81 -45.54 44.94
N ASN A 492 9.60 -45.15 44.53
CA ASN A 492 9.27 -44.86 43.14
C ASN A 492 9.17 -43.35 42.89
N SER A 493 9.83 -42.90 41.87
CA SER A 493 9.92 -41.48 41.49
C SER A 493 8.70 -40.98 40.71
N GLY A 494 8.11 -39.87 41.14
CA GLY A 494 7.07 -39.15 40.37
C GLY A 494 7.67 -38.16 39.40
N ASN A 495 7.02 -38.01 38.26
CA ASN A 495 7.33 -37.04 37.23
C ASN A 495 6.48 -35.77 37.40
N GLY A 496 7.07 -34.60 37.12
CA GLY A 496 6.33 -33.37 36.97
C GLY A 496 5.49 -33.39 35.70
N GLY A 497 4.28 -32.82 35.76
CA GLY A 497 3.38 -32.70 34.61
C GLY A 497 3.95 -31.80 33.53
N ALA A 498 3.71 -32.11 32.28
CA ALA A 498 4.03 -31.24 31.14
C ALA A 498 3.24 -29.92 31.18
N GLY A 499 3.78 -28.86 30.68
CA GLY A 499 3.02 -27.65 30.39
C GLY A 499 2.11 -27.81 29.16
N GLY A 500 0.98 -27.10 29.11
CA GLY A 500 0.11 -27.03 27.96
C GLY A 500 0.67 -26.08 26.88
N SER A 501 0.43 -26.37 25.60
CA SER A 501 0.78 -25.46 24.51
C SER A 501 0.03 -24.15 24.63
N GLY A 502 0.61 -23.09 24.03
CA GLY A 502 -0.02 -21.79 23.89
C GLY A 502 -1.07 -21.76 22.76
N VAL A 503 -1.57 -20.57 22.50
CA VAL A 503 -2.50 -20.28 21.41
C VAL A 503 -2.32 -18.83 20.98
N VAL A 504 -2.49 -18.54 19.68
CA VAL A 504 -2.58 -17.17 19.16
C VAL A 504 -3.91 -17.02 18.44
N ILE A 505 -4.64 -15.95 18.75
CA ILE A 505 -5.95 -15.67 18.17
C ILE A 505 -5.93 -14.26 17.63
N LEU A 506 -6.35 -14.09 16.36
CA LEU A 506 -6.59 -12.82 15.72
C LEU A 506 -8.09 -12.66 15.50
N LYS A 507 -8.61 -11.44 15.68
CA LYS A 507 -9.95 -11.06 15.30
C LYS A 507 -9.84 -9.84 14.40
N VAL A 508 -10.25 -10.00 13.15
CA VAL A 508 -10.13 -9.01 12.09
C VAL A 508 -11.51 -8.61 11.57
N PRO A 509 -11.71 -7.40 11.06
CA PRO A 509 -12.92 -7.07 10.30
C PRO A 509 -13.07 -8.03 9.13
N THR A 510 -14.27 -8.55 8.89
CA THR A 510 -14.53 -9.53 7.82
C THR A 510 -14.19 -8.97 6.44
N SER A 511 -14.39 -7.65 6.23
CA SER A 511 -14.04 -6.94 5.00
C SER A 511 -12.53 -6.94 4.71
N ASN A 512 -11.68 -7.10 5.73
CA ASN A 512 -10.22 -7.12 5.61
C ASN A 512 -9.63 -8.54 5.67
N TYR A 513 -10.47 -9.57 5.74
CA TYR A 513 -10.00 -10.95 5.78
C TYR A 513 -9.72 -11.48 4.37
N SER A 514 -8.46 -11.67 4.04
CA SER A 514 -8.00 -12.15 2.72
C SER A 514 -8.31 -13.61 2.40
N GLY A 515 -8.62 -14.42 3.41
CA GLY A 515 -8.69 -15.88 3.26
C GLY A 515 -7.31 -16.58 3.22
N THR A 516 -6.21 -15.83 3.19
CA THR A 516 -4.86 -16.37 3.01
C THR A 516 -4.20 -16.64 4.37
N THR A 517 -4.11 -17.91 4.75
CA THR A 517 -3.48 -18.36 6.00
C THR A 517 -2.61 -19.60 5.78
N THR A 518 -1.59 -19.80 6.65
CA THR A 518 -0.82 -21.07 6.73
C THR A 518 -0.87 -21.63 8.16
N GLY A 519 -0.44 -22.87 8.38
CA GLY A 519 -0.42 -23.50 9.71
C GLY A 519 -1.79 -24.05 10.15
N SER A 520 -2.76 -24.16 9.24
CA SER A 520 -4.08 -24.76 9.47
C SER A 520 -4.84 -24.17 10.67
N PRO A 521 -5.03 -22.85 10.77
CA PRO A 521 -5.81 -22.26 11.85
C PRO A 521 -7.29 -22.64 11.73
N THR A 522 -8.02 -22.57 12.85
CA THR A 522 -9.48 -22.57 12.83
C THR A 522 -9.98 -21.17 12.52
N VAL A 523 -10.78 -21.03 11.47
CA VAL A 523 -11.36 -19.75 11.05
C VAL A 523 -12.86 -19.76 11.23
N ASN A 524 -13.40 -18.77 11.93
CA ASN A 524 -14.84 -18.57 12.15
C ASN A 524 -15.22 -17.13 11.81
N THR A 525 -16.11 -16.95 10.84
CA THR A 525 -16.69 -15.65 10.51
C THR A 525 -18.06 -15.50 11.16
N SER A 526 -18.28 -14.41 11.85
CA SER A 526 -19.55 -14.08 12.50
C SER A 526 -19.81 -12.58 12.40
N GLY A 527 -20.77 -12.18 11.55
CA GLY A 527 -21.09 -10.78 11.30
C GLY A 527 -19.89 -10.01 10.74
N ASP A 528 -19.58 -8.90 11.39
CA ASP A 528 -18.56 -7.95 10.94
C ASP A 528 -17.11 -8.41 11.22
N TYR A 529 -16.92 -9.56 11.89
CA TYR A 529 -15.60 -10.02 12.29
C TYR A 529 -15.33 -11.47 11.90
N THR A 530 -14.07 -11.73 11.55
CA THR A 530 -13.51 -13.06 11.34
C THR A 530 -12.47 -13.34 12.40
N VAL A 531 -12.61 -14.48 13.11
CA VAL A 531 -11.69 -14.96 14.15
C VAL A 531 -10.82 -16.06 13.60
N ILE A 532 -9.50 -15.89 13.70
CA ILE A 532 -8.48 -16.82 13.20
C ILE A 532 -7.72 -17.35 14.42
N LYS A 533 -7.93 -18.63 14.77
CA LYS A 533 -7.31 -19.28 15.94
C LYS A 533 -6.20 -20.23 15.51
N TYR A 534 -4.97 -19.94 15.94
CA TYR A 534 -3.78 -20.73 15.71
C TYR A 534 -3.45 -21.60 16.94
N ASN A 535 -3.54 -22.93 16.78
CA ASN A 535 -3.04 -23.90 17.75
C ASN A 535 -1.62 -24.40 17.40
N SER A 536 -1.11 -24.03 16.24
CA SER A 536 0.25 -24.27 15.73
C SER A 536 0.74 -23.02 15.00
N SER A 537 2.06 -22.90 14.83
CA SER A 537 2.64 -21.75 14.12
C SER A 537 2.21 -21.70 12.65
N GLY A 538 2.12 -20.49 12.10
CA GLY A 538 1.67 -20.24 10.74
C GLY A 538 1.78 -18.77 10.37
N SER A 539 0.97 -18.32 9.40
CA SER A 539 0.91 -16.94 8.98
C SER A 539 -0.51 -16.52 8.57
N TYR A 540 -0.76 -15.21 8.61
CA TYR A 540 -1.95 -14.57 8.07
C TYR A 540 -1.51 -13.42 7.17
N THR A 541 -2.09 -13.33 5.96
CA THR A 541 -1.88 -12.20 5.05
C THR A 541 -3.12 -11.33 5.07
N VAL A 542 -2.97 -10.02 5.28
CA VAL A 542 -4.08 -9.03 5.19
C VAL A 542 -4.40 -8.76 3.73
N SER A 543 -5.68 -8.56 3.40
CA SER A 543 -6.16 -8.24 2.04
C SER A 543 -5.89 -6.78 1.65
#